data_c911a4c4bfab999d1a0fd1a1ede14f81
#
_entry.id   c911a4c4bfab999d1a0fd1a1ede14f81
#
_cell.length_a   1.000
_cell.length_b   1.000
_cell.length_c   1.000
_cell.angle_alpha   90.00
_cell.angle_beta   90.00
_cell.angle_gamma   90.00
#
_symmetry.space_group_name_H-M   'P 1'
#
loop_
_entity.id
_entity.type
_entity.pdbx_description
1 polymer ?
#
loop_
_entity_poly.entity_id
_entity_poly.type
_entity_poly.pdbx_seq_one_letter_code
_entity_poly.pdbx_strand_id
1 'polypeptide(L)'
;MANNARLYLDKYFKIAKTDHRIFGSFIEHLGRAVYSGIYEPGHPQADAHGFRKDVMELIKELAVPIIRYPGGNFVSGYNWEDGIGPVEQRPTRLELAWRSIETNDFGLNEFMSWTQRVGAAPMLAINLGTRGIDAARNLIEYTNHPGGSYWSDLRKQHGYDEPYKIRTWCLGNEMDGPWQIGHKTAEEYGRLAAETAKAMRQVDPDIELVVCGSSHDQMPTFAEWEATVLSHTY
;
A
#
# COMPACT_ATOMS: atom_id res chain seq x y z
N MET A 1 -6.69 -12.67 -41.30
CA MET A 1 -6.40 -11.35 -41.94
C MET A 1 -5.38 -10.65 -41.06
N ALA A 2 -4.27 -10.16 -41.62
CA ALA A 2 -3.30 -9.41 -40.84
C ALA A 2 -3.82 -7.99 -40.62
N ASN A 3 -3.88 -7.55 -39.37
CA ASN A 3 -4.23 -6.17 -39.03
C ASN A 3 -3.02 -5.28 -39.25
N ASN A 4 -3.15 -4.25 -40.08
CA ASN A 4 -2.14 -3.25 -40.29
C ASN A 4 -2.45 -2.03 -39.41
N ALA A 5 -1.43 -1.58 -38.67
CA ALA A 5 -1.49 -0.33 -37.90
C ALA A 5 -0.40 0.62 -38.40
N ARG A 6 -0.69 1.93 -38.36
CA ARG A 6 0.30 2.99 -38.61
C ARG A 6 0.49 3.79 -37.35
N LEU A 7 1.75 3.94 -36.94
CA LEU A 7 2.15 4.79 -35.82
C LEU A 7 2.81 6.06 -36.36
N TYR A 8 2.28 7.21 -35.93
CA TYR A 8 2.87 8.51 -36.22
C TYR A 8 3.48 9.08 -34.95
N LEU A 9 4.77 9.32 -34.96
CA LEU A 9 5.51 9.94 -33.86
C LEU A 9 6.05 11.29 -34.34
N ASP A 10 5.68 12.34 -33.61
CA ASP A 10 6.17 13.68 -33.87
C ASP A 10 6.45 14.40 -32.55
N LYS A 11 7.57 15.14 -32.47
CA LYS A 11 7.96 15.90 -31.30
C LYS A 11 6.96 16.99 -30.91
N TYR A 12 6.08 17.38 -31.81
CA TYR A 12 5.01 18.36 -31.57
C TYR A 12 3.69 17.72 -31.07
N PHE A 13 3.55 16.39 -31.15
CA PHE A 13 2.39 15.65 -30.65
C PHE A 13 2.55 15.27 -29.20
N LYS A 14 3.01 16.22 -28.38
CA LYS A 14 3.17 16.01 -26.94
C LYS A 14 1.83 16.24 -26.25
N ILE A 15 1.33 15.22 -25.52
CA ILE A 15 0.13 15.32 -24.70
C ILE A 15 0.50 15.78 -23.30
N ALA A 16 1.46 15.11 -22.65
CA ALA A 16 1.91 15.41 -21.30
C ALA A 16 3.34 14.87 -21.06
N LYS A 17 3.95 15.30 -19.94
CA LYS A 17 5.13 14.64 -19.41
C LYS A 17 4.70 13.34 -18.73
N THR A 18 5.38 12.24 -19.06
CA THR A 18 5.16 10.96 -18.36
C THR A 18 5.54 11.08 -16.88
N ASP A 19 4.61 10.74 -16.00
CA ASP A 19 4.92 10.60 -14.58
C ASP A 19 5.68 9.28 -14.37
N HIS A 20 6.85 9.38 -13.73
CA HIS A 20 7.68 8.20 -13.47
C HIS A 20 6.99 7.14 -12.61
N ARG A 21 5.98 7.52 -11.81
CA ARG A 21 5.21 6.58 -10.97
C ARG A 21 4.52 5.47 -11.75
N ILE A 22 4.29 5.63 -13.06
CA ILE A 22 3.75 4.54 -13.91
C ILE A 22 4.69 3.32 -14.00
N PHE A 23 5.98 3.49 -13.68
CA PHE A 23 6.97 2.41 -13.59
C PHE A 23 7.11 1.85 -12.18
N GLY A 24 6.16 2.15 -11.30
CA GLY A 24 6.09 1.64 -9.93
C GLY A 24 5.87 0.13 -9.88
N SER A 25 6.05 -0.41 -8.69
CA SER A 25 5.82 -1.83 -8.39
C SER A 25 4.82 -2.02 -7.28
N PHE A 26 4.41 -3.26 -7.11
CA PHE A 26 3.46 -3.69 -6.10
C PHE A 26 4.02 -4.90 -5.33
N ILE A 27 3.89 -4.87 -4.01
CA ILE A 27 4.26 -5.97 -3.12
C ILE A 27 3.08 -6.28 -2.22
N GLU A 28 2.76 -7.57 -2.11
CA GLU A 28 1.73 -8.11 -1.25
C GLU A 28 2.27 -9.29 -0.45
N HIS A 29 1.74 -9.52 0.74
CA HIS A 29 1.96 -10.74 1.51
C HIS A 29 1.25 -11.93 0.84
N LEU A 30 1.75 -12.28 -0.34
CA LEU A 30 1.24 -13.32 -1.24
C LEU A 30 2.39 -14.17 -1.75
N GLY A 31 2.27 -15.48 -1.62
CA GLY A 31 3.25 -16.42 -2.13
C GLY A 31 4.65 -16.13 -1.59
N ARG A 32 5.60 -15.87 -2.49
CA ARG A 32 7.00 -15.58 -2.15
C ARG A 32 7.41 -14.13 -2.41
N ALA A 33 6.47 -13.19 -2.44
CA ALA A 33 6.81 -11.79 -2.71
C ALA A 33 7.53 -11.15 -1.52
N VAL A 34 7.05 -11.39 -0.31
CA VAL A 34 7.66 -10.90 0.93
C VAL A 34 8.60 -11.96 1.50
N TYR A 35 8.05 -13.01 2.12
CA TYR A 35 8.83 -14.10 2.71
C TYR A 35 9.46 -14.97 1.64
N SER A 36 10.77 -15.24 1.77
CA SER A 36 11.63 -15.88 0.75
C SER A 36 11.69 -15.14 -0.61
N GLY A 37 11.23 -13.89 -0.61
CA GLY A 37 11.36 -12.95 -1.71
C GLY A 37 12.26 -11.79 -1.32
N ILE A 38 11.68 -10.65 -0.90
CA ILE A 38 12.45 -9.48 -0.44
C ILE A 38 13.05 -9.67 0.96
N TYR A 39 12.46 -10.55 1.78
CA TYR A 39 12.84 -10.82 3.16
C TYR A 39 13.02 -12.33 3.40
N GLU A 40 14.24 -12.72 3.79
CA GLU A 40 14.62 -14.13 4.07
C GLU A 40 15.87 -14.15 4.96
N PRO A 41 15.74 -13.98 6.30
CA PRO A 41 16.88 -13.85 7.21
C PRO A 41 17.91 -14.96 7.15
N GLY A 42 17.50 -16.20 6.84
CA GLY A 42 18.38 -17.37 6.70
C GLY A 42 19.08 -17.49 5.35
N HIS A 43 18.83 -16.62 4.38
CA HIS A 43 19.41 -16.72 3.05
C HIS A 43 20.88 -16.23 3.01
N PRO A 44 21.77 -16.88 2.23
CA PRO A 44 23.19 -16.44 2.13
C PRO A 44 23.36 -15.00 1.62
N GLN A 45 22.40 -14.48 0.87
CA GLN A 45 22.37 -13.10 0.38
C GLN A 45 21.56 -12.16 1.28
N ALA A 46 21.08 -12.59 2.45
CA ALA A 46 20.43 -11.69 3.39
C ALA A 46 21.44 -10.71 4.01
N ASP A 47 20.99 -9.48 4.24
CA ASP A 47 21.71 -8.52 5.06
C ASP A 47 21.43 -8.76 6.57
N ALA A 48 21.98 -7.91 7.43
CA ALA A 48 21.76 -8.01 8.88
C ALA A 48 20.30 -7.78 9.32
N HIS A 49 19.45 -7.25 8.44
CA HIS A 49 18.01 -7.05 8.66
C HIS A 49 17.13 -8.13 8.02
N GLY A 50 17.75 -9.15 7.40
CA GLY A 50 17.04 -10.22 6.70
C GLY A 50 16.61 -9.85 5.27
N PHE A 51 17.01 -8.70 4.75
CA PHE A 51 16.65 -8.29 3.38
C PHE A 51 17.57 -8.95 2.35
N ARG A 52 16.98 -9.46 1.29
CA ARG A 52 17.69 -10.10 0.16
C ARG A 52 18.45 -9.05 -0.65
N LYS A 53 19.78 -9.01 -0.52
CA LYS A 53 20.66 -8.07 -1.24
C LYS A 53 20.57 -8.22 -2.75
N ASP A 54 20.56 -9.45 -3.25
CA ASP A 54 20.41 -9.75 -4.66
C ASP A 54 19.09 -9.21 -5.25
N VAL A 55 17.98 -9.31 -4.51
CA VAL A 55 16.70 -8.74 -4.92
C VAL A 55 16.74 -7.21 -4.87
N MET A 56 17.32 -6.62 -3.81
CA MET A 56 17.47 -5.16 -3.72
C MET A 56 18.29 -4.58 -4.87
N GLU A 57 19.34 -5.27 -5.32
CA GLU A 57 20.16 -4.85 -6.46
C GLU A 57 19.36 -4.82 -7.76
N LEU A 58 18.54 -5.85 -8.01
CA LEU A 58 17.66 -5.89 -9.18
C LEU A 58 16.59 -4.77 -9.14
N ILE A 59 16.00 -4.50 -7.98
CA ILE A 59 15.03 -3.39 -7.83
C ILE A 59 15.69 -2.03 -8.10
N LYS A 60 16.93 -1.84 -7.64
CA LYS A 60 17.72 -0.63 -7.94
C LYS A 60 18.04 -0.50 -9.43
N GLU A 61 18.43 -1.59 -10.08
CA GLU A 61 18.70 -1.61 -11.52
C GLU A 61 17.46 -1.25 -12.33
N LEU A 62 16.27 -1.75 -11.91
CA LEU A 62 14.99 -1.40 -12.51
C LEU A 62 14.58 0.06 -12.25
N ALA A 63 15.26 0.74 -11.31
CA ALA A 63 14.96 2.12 -10.90
C ALA A 63 13.48 2.34 -10.53
N VAL A 64 12.90 1.42 -9.77
CA VAL A 64 11.48 1.44 -9.37
C VAL A 64 11.21 2.69 -8.53
N PRO A 65 10.37 3.64 -8.99
CA PRO A 65 10.21 4.94 -8.32
C PRO A 65 9.29 4.90 -7.09
N ILE A 66 8.31 4.00 -7.09
CA ILE A 66 7.31 3.89 -6.02
C ILE A 66 6.86 2.44 -5.87
N ILE A 67 6.61 2.00 -4.62
CA ILE A 67 6.18 0.63 -4.33
C ILE A 67 4.95 0.65 -3.44
N ARG A 68 3.86 0.02 -3.91
CA ARG A 68 2.62 -0.15 -3.16
C ARG A 68 2.71 -1.37 -2.25
N TYR A 69 2.24 -1.23 -0.98
CA TYR A 69 2.29 -2.24 0.09
C TYR A 69 1.11 -2.00 1.06
N PRO A 70 0.61 -2.94 1.86
CA PRO A 70 1.03 -4.33 2.05
C PRO A 70 0.30 -5.34 1.14
N GLY A 71 -0.54 -4.86 0.27
CA GLY A 71 -1.31 -5.72 -0.61
C GLY A 71 -2.40 -4.95 -1.34
N GLY A 72 -3.01 -5.65 -2.12
CA GLY A 72 -4.05 -6.44 -2.65
C GLY A 72 -5.06 -6.94 -1.61
N ASN A 73 -5.53 -8.15 -1.83
CA ASN A 73 -6.55 -8.74 -0.97
C ASN A 73 -6.11 -8.86 0.49
N PHE A 74 -4.83 -9.03 0.73
CA PHE A 74 -4.24 -9.08 2.08
C PHE A 74 -4.64 -7.88 2.94
N VAL A 75 -4.61 -6.65 2.39
CA VAL A 75 -4.84 -5.45 3.21
C VAL A 75 -6.24 -5.41 3.82
N SER A 76 -7.24 -5.99 3.16
CA SER A 76 -8.63 -5.95 3.61
C SER A 76 -8.90 -6.72 4.91
N GLY A 77 -8.01 -7.65 5.29
CA GLY A 77 -8.05 -8.39 6.55
C GLY A 77 -6.95 -8.03 7.54
N TYR A 78 -6.01 -7.16 7.16
CA TYR A 78 -4.79 -6.91 7.91
C TYR A 78 -4.93 -5.83 8.98
N ASN A 79 -4.36 -6.09 10.15
CA ASN A 79 -4.17 -5.11 11.22
C ASN A 79 -2.72 -4.62 11.17
N TRP A 80 -2.50 -3.39 10.74
CA TRP A 80 -1.16 -2.83 10.63
C TRP A 80 -0.39 -2.79 11.95
N GLU A 81 -1.10 -2.72 13.06
CA GLU A 81 -0.56 -2.73 14.43
C GLU A 81 0.15 -4.05 14.75
N ASP A 82 -0.26 -5.15 14.14
CA ASP A 82 0.37 -6.46 14.30
C ASP A 82 1.78 -6.51 13.68
N GLY A 83 2.08 -5.63 12.72
CA GLY A 83 3.35 -5.56 11.98
C GLY A 83 4.31 -4.45 12.45
N ILE A 84 4.19 -3.95 13.68
CA ILE A 84 5.08 -2.94 14.25
C ILE A 84 5.66 -3.39 15.60
N GLY A 85 6.70 -2.68 16.09
CA GLY A 85 7.39 -3.02 17.34
C GLY A 85 8.30 -4.25 17.23
N PRO A 86 8.75 -4.79 18.38
CA PRO A 86 9.66 -5.93 18.42
C PRO A 86 9.04 -7.18 17.78
N VAL A 87 9.77 -7.83 16.87
CA VAL A 87 9.27 -8.96 16.07
C VAL A 87 8.78 -10.11 16.95
N GLU A 88 9.48 -10.39 18.02
CA GLU A 88 9.15 -11.46 18.97
C GLU A 88 7.88 -11.23 19.77
N GLN A 89 7.31 -10.03 19.73
CA GLN A 89 6.05 -9.67 20.40
C GLN A 89 4.86 -9.62 19.45
N ARG A 90 5.11 -9.77 18.15
CA ARG A 90 4.06 -9.67 17.13
C ARG A 90 3.21 -10.93 17.09
N PRO A 91 1.89 -10.81 16.95
CA PRO A 91 1.02 -11.98 16.89
C PRO A 91 1.15 -12.69 15.54
N THR A 92 1.10 -14.01 15.58
CA THR A 92 0.86 -14.82 14.39
C THR A 92 -0.64 -14.86 14.10
N ARG A 93 -1.04 -14.60 12.85
CA ARG A 93 -2.42 -14.55 12.41
C ARG A 93 -2.75 -15.57 11.32
N LEU A 94 -4.01 -16.01 11.29
CA LEU A 94 -4.58 -16.66 10.11
C LEU A 94 -4.88 -15.58 9.07
N GLU A 95 -4.20 -15.62 7.96
CA GLU A 95 -4.40 -14.73 6.83
C GLU A 95 -5.50 -15.31 5.92
N LEU A 96 -6.58 -14.56 5.71
CA LEU A 96 -7.81 -15.08 5.11
C LEU A 96 -7.83 -14.95 3.58
N ALA A 97 -7.13 -13.99 3.00
CA ALA A 97 -7.13 -13.77 1.56
C ALA A 97 -6.44 -14.93 0.83
N TRP A 98 -5.27 -15.34 1.31
CA TRP A 98 -4.43 -16.37 0.69
C TRP A 98 -4.38 -17.67 1.50
N ARG A 99 -5.15 -17.75 2.60
CA ARG A 99 -5.26 -18.92 3.48
C ARG A 99 -3.90 -19.40 3.99
N SER A 100 -3.09 -18.45 4.40
CA SER A 100 -1.74 -18.66 4.92
C SER A 100 -1.65 -18.32 6.41
N ILE A 101 -0.49 -18.58 7.00
CA ILE A 101 -0.14 -18.11 8.33
C ILE A 101 0.76 -16.88 8.16
N GLU A 102 0.34 -15.75 8.70
CA GLU A 102 1.12 -14.52 8.72
C GLU A 102 1.82 -14.40 10.07
N THR A 103 3.15 -14.42 10.04
CA THR A 103 3.99 -14.32 11.25
C THR A 103 4.25 -12.89 11.67
N ASN A 104 4.01 -11.93 10.80
CA ASN A 104 4.32 -10.52 10.98
C ASN A 104 5.82 -10.21 11.20
N ASP A 105 6.72 -11.11 10.78
CA ASP A 105 8.17 -10.87 10.86
C ASP A 105 8.62 -9.71 9.97
N PHE A 106 7.87 -9.45 8.91
CA PHE A 106 8.02 -8.30 8.03
C PHE A 106 6.75 -7.45 8.05
N GLY A 107 6.85 -6.24 8.57
CA GLY A 107 5.72 -5.32 8.66
C GLY A 107 6.06 -3.92 8.15
N LEU A 108 5.37 -2.91 8.70
CA LEU A 108 5.50 -1.53 8.26
C LEU A 108 6.93 -1.00 8.38
N ASN A 109 7.58 -1.23 9.52
CA ASN A 109 8.90 -0.65 9.80
C ASN A 109 9.99 -1.30 8.93
N GLU A 110 9.90 -2.60 8.70
CA GLU A 110 10.78 -3.34 7.78
C GLU A 110 10.57 -2.86 6.34
N PHE A 111 9.32 -2.68 5.92
CA PHE A 111 9.01 -2.15 4.59
C PHE A 111 9.59 -0.74 4.39
N MET A 112 9.43 0.16 5.36
CA MET A 112 10.00 1.51 5.28
C MET A 112 11.52 1.50 5.22
N SER A 113 12.17 0.65 6.03
CA SER A 113 13.62 0.47 5.98
C SER A 113 14.09 -0.11 4.65
N TRP A 114 13.35 -1.06 4.10
CA TRP A 114 13.66 -1.69 2.83
C TRP A 114 13.49 -0.72 1.65
N THR A 115 12.37 0.03 1.58
CA THR A 115 12.13 1.02 0.50
C THR A 115 13.17 2.13 0.48
N GLN A 116 13.62 2.59 1.66
CA GLN A 116 14.70 3.56 1.77
C GLN A 116 16.02 3.01 1.16
N ARG A 117 16.32 1.73 1.38
CA ARG A 117 17.53 1.08 0.87
C ARG A 117 17.51 0.87 -0.63
N VAL A 118 16.34 0.60 -1.22
CA VAL A 118 16.21 0.45 -2.68
C VAL A 118 16.00 1.79 -3.39
N GLY A 119 15.73 2.87 -2.64
CA GLY A 119 15.52 4.21 -3.21
C GLY A 119 14.14 4.43 -3.82
N ALA A 120 13.14 3.64 -3.42
CA ALA A 120 11.75 3.77 -3.88
C ALA A 120 10.89 4.52 -2.87
N ALA A 121 9.94 5.33 -3.34
CA ALA A 121 8.94 5.93 -2.48
C ALA A 121 7.90 4.88 -2.02
N PRO A 122 7.43 4.92 -0.77
CA PRO A 122 6.34 4.08 -0.32
C PRO A 122 4.98 4.62 -0.79
N MET A 123 4.07 3.70 -1.15
CA MET A 123 2.65 3.93 -1.34
C MET A 123 1.91 2.92 -0.48
N LEU A 124 1.23 3.37 0.58
CA LEU A 124 0.56 2.45 1.51
C LEU A 124 -0.92 2.30 1.18
N ALA A 125 -1.40 1.07 1.20
CA ALA A 125 -2.81 0.76 1.21
C ALA A 125 -3.29 0.57 2.65
N ILE A 126 -4.48 1.10 2.96
CA ILE A 126 -5.12 0.98 4.27
C ILE A 126 -6.28 0.00 4.23
N ASN A 127 -6.56 -0.63 5.37
CA ASN A 127 -7.67 -1.58 5.50
C ASN A 127 -9.02 -0.84 5.64
N LEU A 128 -9.78 -0.75 4.56
CA LEU A 128 -11.19 -0.32 4.57
C LEU A 128 -12.18 -1.48 4.41
N GLY A 129 -11.70 -2.72 4.41
CA GLY A 129 -12.52 -3.91 4.42
C GLY A 129 -13.07 -4.19 5.82
N THR A 130 -12.22 -4.69 6.71
CA THR A 130 -12.56 -5.06 8.10
C THR A 130 -12.28 -3.95 9.11
N ARG A 131 -11.54 -2.89 8.73
CA ARG A 131 -11.22 -1.73 9.55
C ARG A 131 -11.85 -0.46 8.94
N GLY A 132 -11.42 0.71 9.38
CA GLY A 132 -12.00 1.96 8.90
C GLY A 132 -11.24 3.19 9.36
N ILE A 133 -11.96 4.29 9.56
CA ILE A 133 -11.46 5.65 9.78
C ILE A 133 -10.43 5.70 10.91
N ASP A 134 -10.75 5.09 12.06
CA ASP A 134 -9.87 5.15 13.24
C ASP A 134 -8.52 4.45 13.00
N ALA A 135 -8.53 3.25 12.43
CA ALA A 135 -7.29 2.53 12.12
C ALA A 135 -6.43 3.28 11.08
N ALA A 136 -7.05 3.91 10.09
CA ALA A 136 -6.36 4.71 9.08
C ALA A 136 -5.74 5.98 9.69
N ARG A 137 -6.51 6.68 10.55
CA ARG A 137 -6.04 7.85 11.29
C ARG A 137 -4.85 7.50 12.20
N ASN A 138 -4.93 6.37 12.91
CA ASN A 138 -3.87 5.89 13.79
C ASN A 138 -2.60 5.54 13.00
N LEU A 139 -2.74 4.91 11.83
CA LEU A 139 -1.61 4.56 10.97
C LEU A 139 -0.88 5.81 10.46
N ILE A 140 -1.59 6.81 9.95
CA ILE A 140 -0.95 8.04 9.49
C ILE A 140 -0.34 8.85 10.65
N GLU A 141 -0.95 8.83 11.84
CA GLU A 141 -0.36 9.41 13.03
C GLU A 141 0.96 8.72 13.39
N TYR A 142 0.99 7.38 13.37
CA TYR A 142 2.21 6.61 13.59
C TYR A 142 3.30 6.95 12.58
N THR A 143 2.95 7.06 11.30
CA THR A 143 3.94 7.23 10.22
C THR A 143 4.38 8.67 10.00
N ASN A 144 3.47 9.64 10.06
CA ASN A 144 3.73 10.99 9.57
C ASN A 144 3.76 12.05 10.67
N HIS A 145 3.13 11.83 11.84
CA HIS A 145 3.12 12.83 12.89
C HIS A 145 4.48 12.89 13.61
N PRO A 146 5.02 14.11 13.88
CA PRO A 146 6.39 14.24 14.40
C PRO A 146 6.59 13.73 15.83
N GLY A 147 5.57 13.78 16.68
CA GLY A 147 5.66 13.33 18.09
C GLY A 147 4.68 14.05 19.01
N GLY A 148 4.64 13.62 20.27
CA GLY A 148 3.77 14.22 21.29
C GLY A 148 2.35 13.63 21.31
N SER A 149 2.10 12.54 20.59
CA SER A 149 0.87 11.79 20.59
C SER A 149 1.15 10.30 20.70
N TYR A 150 0.16 9.52 21.11
CA TYR A 150 0.31 8.09 21.44
C TYR A 150 1.02 7.32 20.30
N TRP A 151 0.52 7.41 19.07
CA TRP A 151 1.05 6.62 17.96
C TRP A 151 2.40 7.15 17.47
N SER A 152 2.59 8.45 17.41
CA SER A 152 3.88 9.04 17.02
C SER A 152 4.99 8.76 18.04
N ASP A 153 4.65 8.77 19.32
CA ASP A 153 5.61 8.45 20.39
C ASP A 153 5.90 6.94 20.44
N LEU A 154 4.90 6.09 20.13
CA LEU A 154 5.11 4.65 19.98
C LEU A 154 6.07 4.33 18.82
N ARG A 155 5.99 5.03 17.68
CA ARG A 155 7.00 4.92 16.61
C ARG A 155 8.41 5.16 17.13
N LYS A 156 8.58 6.23 17.93
CA LYS A 156 9.90 6.57 18.54
C LYS A 156 10.37 5.49 19.52
N GLN A 157 9.47 4.96 20.34
CA GLN A 157 9.77 3.84 21.23
C GLN A 157 10.21 2.58 20.46
N HIS A 158 9.72 2.40 19.23
CA HIS A 158 10.15 1.33 18.32
C HIS A 158 11.48 1.63 17.62
N GLY A 159 12.15 2.76 17.93
CA GLY A 159 13.46 3.12 17.41
C GLY A 159 13.44 3.96 16.12
N TYR A 160 12.29 4.53 15.76
CA TYR A 160 12.13 5.37 14.57
C TYR A 160 11.76 6.80 14.96
N ASP A 161 12.78 7.61 15.30
CA ASP A 161 12.60 8.97 15.83
C ASP A 161 11.90 9.90 14.83
N GLU A 162 12.36 9.88 13.57
CA GLU A 162 11.81 10.75 12.53
C GLU A 162 10.55 10.16 11.88
N PRO A 163 9.57 11.00 11.52
CA PRO A 163 8.40 10.54 10.76
C PRO A 163 8.81 10.07 9.36
N TYR A 164 8.13 9.04 8.87
CA TYR A 164 8.39 8.47 7.53
C TYR A 164 7.96 9.40 6.39
N LYS A 165 7.01 10.32 6.64
CA LYS A 165 6.49 11.29 5.66
C LYS A 165 5.96 10.63 4.40
N ILE A 166 5.15 9.59 4.57
CA ILE A 166 4.54 8.87 3.47
C ILE A 166 3.52 9.75 2.78
N ARG A 167 3.71 9.97 1.46
CA ARG A 167 2.90 10.92 0.69
C ARG A 167 1.67 10.27 0.06
N THR A 168 1.77 9.04 -0.44
CA THR A 168 0.75 8.42 -1.28
C THR A 168 0.08 7.26 -0.56
N TRP A 169 -1.26 7.29 -0.53
CA TRP A 169 -2.09 6.34 0.21
C TRP A 169 -3.25 5.83 -0.61
N CYS A 170 -3.48 4.51 -0.61
CA CYS A 170 -4.63 3.87 -1.22
C CYS A 170 -5.71 3.62 -0.17
N LEU A 171 -6.91 4.12 -0.41
CA LEU A 171 -8.08 3.95 0.47
C LEU A 171 -8.74 2.59 0.19
N GLY A 172 -8.13 1.51 0.69
CA GLY A 172 -8.59 0.14 0.47
C GLY A 172 -7.99 -0.53 -0.78
N ASN A 173 -8.56 -1.68 -1.14
CA ASN A 173 -8.22 -2.48 -2.31
C ASN A 173 -9.46 -3.17 -2.86
N GLU A 174 -9.74 -3.03 -4.16
CA GLU A 174 -10.82 -3.75 -4.88
C GLU A 174 -12.14 -3.81 -4.11
N MET A 175 -12.60 -2.68 -3.58
CA MET A 175 -13.69 -2.64 -2.61
C MET A 175 -15.05 -3.03 -3.20
N ASP A 176 -15.18 -3.10 -4.52
CA ASP A 176 -16.33 -3.62 -5.28
C ASP A 176 -16.30 -5.14 -5.46
N GLY A 177 -15.14 -5.79 -5.23
CA GLY A 177 -14.93 -7.20 -5.52
C GLY A 177 -15.61 -8.13 -4.51
N PRO A 178 -16.52 -9.03 -4.92
CA PRO A 178 -17.19 -9.95 -3.99
C PRO A 178 -16.24 -10.98 -3.34
N TRP A 179 -15.01 -11.09 -3.83
CA TRP A 179 -13.94 -11.91 -3.24
C TRP A 179 -13.22 -11.19 -2.09
N GLN A 180 -13.35 -9.86 -2.00
CA GLN A 180 -12.74 -9.07 -0.92
C GLN A 180 -13.50 -9.26 0.38
N ILE A 181 -12.75 -9.51 1.47
CA ILE A 181 -13.34 -9.46 2.79
C ILE A 181 -13.78 -8.02 3.11
N GLY A 182 -15.04 -7.87 3.48
CA GLY A 182 -15.62 -6.55 3.76
C GLY A 182 -15.85 -5.68 2.52
N HIS A 183 -16.03 -6.28 1.32
CA HIS A 183 -16.43 -5.56 0.12
C HIS A 183 -17.70 -4.74 0.37
N LYS A 184 -17.92 -3.71 -0.43
CA LYS A 184 -18.97 -2.71 -0.21
C LYS A 184 -19.70 -2.39 -1.50
N THR A 185 -20.86 -1.77 -1.36
CA THR A 185 -21.46 -1.03 -2.47
C THR A 185 -20.68 0.25 -2.75
N ALA A 186 -20.84 0.83 -3.93
CA ALA A 186 -20.16 2.08 -4.29
C ALA A 186 -20.51 3.24 -3.33
N GLU A 187 -21.78 3.31 -2.89
CA GLU A 187 -22.27 4.28 -1.92
C GLU A 187 -21.60 4.13 -0.55
N GLU A 188 -21.58 2.91 0.00
CA GLU A 188 -20.94 2.62 1.29
C GLU A 188 -19.43 2.92 1.25
N TYR A 189 -18.78 2.50 0.16
CA TYR A 189 -17.34 2.76 0.00
C TYR A 189 -17.04 4.24 -0.19
N GLY A 190 -17.77 4.93 -1.07
CA GLY A 190 -17.55 6.35 -1.34
C GLY A 190 -17.65 7.21 -0.07
N ARG A 191 -18.67 6.98 0.75
CA ARG A 191 -18.83 7.64 2.04
C ARG A 191 -17.71 7.31 3.03
N LEU A 192 -17.34 6.04 3.14
CA LEU A 192 -16.24 5.60 4.02
C LEU A 192 -14.91 6.21 3.57
N ALA A 193 -14.62 6.21 2.27
CA ALA A 193 -13.40 6.77 1.72
C ALA A 193 -13.32 8.29 1.96
N ALA A 194 -14.42 9.02 1.76
CA ALA A 194 -14.49 10.47 2.00
C ALA A 194 -14.20 10.83 3.47
N GLU A 195 -14.83 10.16 4.43
CA GLU A 195 -14.62 10.43 5.84
C GLU A 195 -13.22 9.95 6.31
N THR A 196 -12.72 8.87 5.74
CA THR A 196 -11.33 8.41 6.01
C THR A 196 -10.32 9.43 5.48
N ALA A 197 -10.51 9.91 4.26
CA ALA A 197 -9.68 10.94 3.64
C ALA A 197 -9.63 12.22 4.49
N LYS A 198 -10.77 12.66 4.98
CA LYS A 198 -10.90 13.81 5.87
C LYS A 198 -10.10 13.62 7.17
N ALA A 199 -10.27 12.47 7.84
CA ALA A 199 -9.56 12.17 9.06
C ALA A 199 -8.04 12.10 8.85
N MET A 200 -7.57 11.47 7.78
CA MET A 200 -6.15 11.38 7.44
C MET A 200 -5.54 12.75 7.13
N ARG A 201 -6.25 13.59 6.35
CA ARG A 201 -5.78 14.96 6.04
C ARG A 201 -5.78 15.91 7.23
N GLN A 202 -6.53 15.62 8.28
CA GLN A 202 -6.44 16.36 9.55
C GLN A 202 -5.14 16.03 10.32
N VAL A 203 -4.54 14.87 10.08
CA VAL A 203 -3.22 14.51 10.63
C VAL A 203 -2.09 15.07 9.77
N ASP A 204 -2.19 14.87 8.45
CA ASP A 204 -1.21 15.36 7.47
C ASP A 204 -1.94 15.88 6.21
N PRO A 205 -2.04 17.22 6.02
CA PRO A 205 -2.79 17.81 4.91
C PRO A 205 -2.11 17.61 3.54
N ASP A 206 -0.83 17.25 3.52
CA ASP A 206 -0.02 17.19 2.30
C ASP A 206 -0.05 15.82 1.62
N ILE A 207 -0.84 14.88 2.10
CA ILE A 207 -0.94 13.53 1.52
C ILE A 207 -1.76 13.49 0.24
N GLU A 208 -1.38 12.57 -0.64
CA GLU A 208 -2.08 12.22 -1.86
C GLU A 208 -2.87 10.93 -1.63
N LEU A 209 -4.16 10.94 -1.94
CA LEU A 209 -5.07 9.83 -1.68
C LEU A 209 -5.59 9.24 -2.99
N VAL A 210 -5.66 7.93 -3.05
CA VAL A 210 -6.12 7.15 -4.20
C VAL A 210 -7.32 6.31 -3.76
N VAL A 211 -8.47 6.49 -4.42
CA VAL A 211 -9.65 5.65 -4.21
C VAL A 211 -9.65 4.45 -5.15
N CYS A 212 -10.37 3.38 -4.78
CA CYS A 212 -10.56 2.22 -5.64
C CYS A 212 -11.57 2.55 -6.75
N GLY A 213 -11.17 2.34 -8.00
CA GLY A 213 -12.09 2.15 -9.12
C GLY A 213 -12.64 0.72 -9.14
N SER A 214 -13.34 0.35 -10.20
CA SER A 214 -13.77 -1.03 -10.43
C SER A 214 -12.56 -1.95 -10.54
N SER A 215 -12.67 -3.16 -9.96
CA SER A 215 -11.59 -4.15 -9.94
C SER A 215 -11.20 -4.62 -11.35
N HIS A 216 -12.17 -4.66 -12.28
CA HIS A 216 -11.94 -4.91 -13.72
C HIS A 216 -13.17 -4.46 -14.55
N ASP A 217 -13.00 -4.38 -15.84
CA ASP A 217 -14.01 -3.89 -16.81
C ASP A 217 -15.23 -4.82 -17.02
N GLN A 218 -15.19 -6.04 -16.48
CA GLN A 218 -16.30 -7.00 -16.50
C GLN A 218 -17.17 -6.94 -15.24
N MET A 219 -16.85 -6.07 -14.29
CA MET A 219 -17.67 -5.90 -13.09
C MET A 219 -19.06 -5.38 -13.48
N PRO A 220 -20.15 -5.95 -12.91
CA PRO A 220 -21.51 -5.48 -13.20
C PRO A 220 -21.73 -3.98 -12.91
N THR A 221 -20.91 -3.43 -12.03
CA THR A 221 -20.96 -2.03 -11.57
C THR A 221 -19.94 -1.14 -12.28
N PHE A 222 -19.21 -1.66 -13.29
CA PHE A 222 -18.19 -0.89 -14.01
C PHE A 222 -18.74 0.43 -14.57
N ALA A 223 -17.98 1.50 -14.42
CA ALA A 223 -18.32 2.89 -14.71
C ALA A 223 -19.38 3.52 -13.78
N GLU A 224 -20.39 2.80 -13.30
CA GLU A 224 -21.35 3.27 -12.31
C GLU A 224 -20.71 3.37 -10.92
N TRP A 225 -19.83 2.41 -10.60
CA TRP A 225 -19.01 2.46 -9.40
C TRP A 225 -18.17 3.72 -9.31
N GLU A 226 -17.43 4.06 -10.37
CA GLU A 226 -16.59 5.25 -10.42
C GLU A 226 -17.41 6.52 -10.27
N ALA A 227 -18.53 6.63 -10.99
CA ALA A 227 -19.42 7.79 -10.91
C ALA A 227 -19.93 8.01 -9.49
N THR A 228 -20.36 6.94 -8.81
CA THR A 228 -20.86 6.99 -7.43
C THR A 228 -19.76 7.35 -6.45
N VAL A 229 -18.61 6.66 -6.49
CA VAL A 229 -17.49 6.91 -5.58
C VAL A 229 -16.97 8.34 -5.72
N LEU A 230 -16.79 8.82 -6.95
CA LEU A 230 -16.33 10.19 -7.21
C LEU A 230 -17.33 11.25 -6.73
N SER A 231 -18.63 10.97 -6.75
CA SER A 231 -19.63 11.90 -6.20
C SER A 231 -19.48 12.17 -4.70
N HIS A 232 -18.83 11.28 -3.97
CA HIS A 232 -18.53 11.42 -2.53
C HIS A 232 -17.15 11.99 -2.24
N THR A 233 -16.18 11.77 -3.14
CA THR A 233 -14.75 12.01 -2.86
C THR A 233 -14.15 13.18 -3.64
N TYR A 234 -14.88 13.72 -4.60
CA TYR A 234 -14.44 14.85 -5.43
C TYR A 234 -14.89 16.21 -4.88
#